data_aa4f513568c8426cb0aadd0393d09e03
#
_entry.id   aa4f513568c8426cb0aadd0393d09e03
#
_cell.length_a   1.000
_cell.length_b   1.000
_cell.length_c   1.000
_cell.angle_alpha   90.00
_cell.angle_beta   90.00
_cell.angle_gamma   90.00
#
_symmetry.space_group_name_H-M   'P 1'
#
loop_
_entity.id
_entity.type
_entity.pdbx_description
1 polymer ?
#
loop_
_entity_poly.entity_id
_entity_poly.type
_entity_poly.pdbx_seq_one_letter_code
_entity_poly.pdbx_strand_id
1 'polypeptide(L)'
;MKLKKYVLIGIMALLVIVGCDNKGNEKNDKDNVKVTDVKRDISTEEIIKYNEYLKLSDAPNSEEWNAFFTEIKKEEFTDQAGNIKNISELATFTENLDNSINLTGEYIKEITDVMQKAPKMEAIDKNAENFVNSLIEEQKVLTEINDYFEKGDYKTDKLSKIEELNDKYKVVLKNRQENHKIFTNSLNEIAQIINQKIEKQLQTDGKTAKLNILKFVNSVDNFGKIAFGKNNLNFDENEVKILEEANKNVQNTYKAVSEMTLENAKKENINEEDFKKIKESSKLLSENMQKMVAGVKNQKIQDVVMSASNILSAKTDLENVFNVLVLKK
;
A
#
# COMPACT_ATOMS: atom_id res chain seq x y z
N MET A 1 1.35 31.19 -9.39
CA MET A 1 0.22 30.57 -10.11
C MET A 1 0.64 29.27 -10.83
N LYS A 2 1.26 28.32 -10.12
CA LYS A 2 1.68 26.99 -10.63
C LYS A 2 1.17 25.83 -9.73
N LEU A 3 0.04 26.05 -9.06
CA LEU A 3 -0.41 25.25 -7.91
C LEU A 3 -1.09 23.92 -8.25
N LYS A 4 -1.45 23.65 -9.53
CA LYS A 4 -2.43 22.60 -9.86
C LYS A 4 -1.85 21.28 -10.37
N LYS A 5 -0.53 21.16 -10.51
CA LYS A 5 0.08 19.95 -11.12
C LYS A 5 0.33 18.77 -10.18
N TYR A 6 0.27 18.99 -8.87
CA TYR A 6 0.81 18.03 -7.90
C TYR A 6 -0.21 17.45 -6.91
N VAL A 7 -1.45 17.93 -6.95
CA VAL A 7 -2.47 17.57 -5.93
C VAL A 7 -2.96 16.13 -6.04
N LEU A 8 -2.68 15.42 -7.12
CA LEU A 8 -3.43 14.20 -7.44
C LEU A 8 -2.68 12.89 -7.50
N ILE A 9 -1.38 12.90 -7.40
CA ILE A 9 -0.64 11.63 -7.27
C ILE A 9 -0.98 10.95 -5.94
N GLY A 10 -1.43 11.74 -4.94
CA GLY A 10 -1.78 11.24 -3.62
C GLY A 10 -3.05 10.38 -3.51
N ILE A 11 -3.90 10.32 -4.54
CA ILE A 11 -5.13 9.52 -4.48
C ILE A 11 -4.89 8.07 -4.91
N MET A 12 -3.81 7.81 -5.66
CA MET A 12 -3.55 6.50 -6.26
C MET A 12 -2.99 5.41 -5.34
N ALA A 13 -2.31 5.77 -4.26
CA ALA A 13 -1.56 4.80 -3.45
C ALA A 13 -2.36 4.13 -2.33
N LEU A 14 -3.69 4.31 -2.29
CA LEU A 14 -4.53 3.82 -1.20
C LEU A 14 -4.87 2.32 -1.25
N LEU A 15 -4.38 1.57 -2.25
CA LEU A 15 -4.87 0.20 -2.47
C LEU A 15 -3.96 -0.95 -2.09
N VAL A 16 -2.72 -0.72 -1.76
CA VAL A 16 -1.81 -1.82 -1.45
C VAL A 16 -1.32 -1.75 -0.01
N ILE A 17 -2.26 -1.83 0.93
CA ILE A 17 -1.91 -2.25 2.28
C ILE A 17 -2.71 -3.50 2.58
N VAL A 18 -2.17 -4.61 2.14
CA VAL A 18 -2.59 -5.96 2.54
C VAL A 18 -2.51 -6.05 4.06
N GLY A 19 -3.64 -6.39 4.65
CA GLY A 19 -3.83 -6.36 6.09
C GLY A 19 -2.84 -7.22 6.86
N CYS A 20 -2.40 -6.68 7.96
CA CYS A 20 -1.98 -7.47 9.11
C CYS A 20 -3.12 -7.49 10.11
N ASP A 21 -3.41 -8.69 10.59
CA ASP A 21 -4.43 -9.01 11.57
C ASP A 21 -4.49 -8.03 12.74
N ASN A 22 -5.66 -7.50 12.97
CA ASN A 22 -5.97 -6.71 14.15
C ASN A 22 -6.46 -7.64 15.26
N LYS A 23 -5.56 -8.39 15.91
CA LYS A 23 -5.81 -9.03 17.20
C LYS A 23 -4.67 -8.74 18.18
N GLY A 24 -4.94 -7.77 19.02
CA GLY A 24 -4.48 -7.74 20.40
C GLY A 24 -3.02 -7.39 20.61
N ASN A 25 -2.76 -6.14 20.93
CA ASN A 25 -2.13 -5.80 22.22
C ASN A 25 -2.09 -4.27 22.37
N GLU A 26 -3.00 -3.77 23.16
CA GLU A 26 -2.85 -2.46 23.80
C GLU A 26 -1.67 -2.52 24.79
N LYS A 27 -0.47 -2.23 24.30
CA LYS A 27 0.69 -1.85 25.14
C LYS A 27 1.84 -1.46 24.24
N ASN A 28 1.88 -0.23 23.80
CA ASN A 28 3.05 0.62 23.54
C ASN A 28 2.66 1.85 22.70
N ASP A 29 1.69 2.61 23.21
CA ASP A 29 1.13 3.78 22.51
C ASP A 29 1.89 5.09 22.84
N LYS A 30 3.14 5.02 23.32
CA LYS A 30 3.81 6.23 23.81
C LYS A 30 4.57 7.05 22.76
N ASP A 31 4.85 6.48 21.57
CA ASP A 31 5.65 7.17 20.56
C ASP A 31 4.95 7.34 19.18
N ASN A 32 3.69 6.90 19.06
CA ASN A 32 2.95 7.06 17.82
C ASN A 32 2.23 8.40 17.76
N VAL A 33 2.68 9.31 16.92
CA VAL A 33 2.03 10.61 16.70
C VAL A 33 0.85 10.41 15.75
N LYS A 34 -0.38 10.66 16.25
CA LYS A 34 -1.59 10.66 15.40
C LYS A 34 -1.65 11.96 14.61
N VAL A 35 -1.85 11.84 13.31
CA VAL A 35 -2.02 13.00 12.40
C VAL A 35 -3.37 13.70 12.60
N THR A 36 -4.35 13.01 13.20
CA THR A 36 -5.75 13.43 13.31
C THR A 36 -6.02 14.66 14.20
N ASP A 37 -5.05 15.12 15.01
CA ASP A 37 -5.23 16.30 15.86
C ASP A 37 -5.08 17.64 15.11
N VAL A 38 -4.86 17.59 13.79
CA VAL A 38 -4.60 18.79 13.00
C VAL A 38 -5.82 19.10 12.11
N LYS A 39 -6.73 19.93 12.59
CA LYS A 39 -7.65 20.75 11.74
C LYS A 39 -6.82 21.79 10.96
N ARG A 40 -5.82 21.32 10.25
CA ARG A 40 -4.86 22.16 9.56
C ARG A 40 -5.10 22.08 8.05
N ASP A 41 -5.09 23.22 7.39
CA ASP A 41 -5.07 23.26 5.93
C ASP A 41 -3.70 22.74 5.45
N ILE A 42 -3.68 21.71 4.60
CA ILE A 42 -2.46 21.15 4.04
C ILE A 42 -1.96 22.02 2.87
N SER A 43 -0.70 22.41 2.88
CA SER A 43 -0.09 23.23 1.83
C SER A 43 0.21 22.41 0.56
N THR A 44 0.50 23.10 -0.55
CA THR A 44 0.91 22.44 -1.80
C THR A 44 2.25 21.75 -1.66
N GLU A 45 3.16 22.36 -0.95
CA GLU A 45 4.50 21.81 -0.69
C GLU A 45 4.42 20.55 0.16
N GLU A 46 3.48 20.50 1.12
CA GLU A 46 3.21 19.29 1.90
C GLU A 46 2.61 18.18 1.02
N ILE A 47 1.73 18.50 0.09
CA ILE A 47 1.18 17.52 -0.87
C ILE A 47 2.30 16.98 -1.79
N ILE A 48 3.24 17.81 -2.21
CA ILE A 48 4.39 17.36 -3.01
C ILE A 48 5.23 16.36 -2.21
N LYS A 49 5.60 16.70 -0.98
CA LYS A 49 6.38 15.81 -0.10
C LYS A 49 5.63 14.52 0.23
N TYR A 50 4.34 14.62 0.51
CA TYR A 50 3.45 13.45 0.70
C TYR A 50 3.49 12.51 -0.51
N ASN A 51 3.43 13.04 -1.74
CA ASN A 51 3.49 12.23 -2.96
C ASN A 51 4.85 11.54 -3.16
N GLU A 52 5.93 12.12 -2.67
CA GLU A 52 7.24 11.47 -2.68
C GLU A 52 7.27 10.29 -1.70
N TYR A 53 6.72 10.45 -0.49
CA TYR A 53 6.56 9.34 0.44
C TYR A 53 5.68 8.21 -0.10
N LEU A 54 4.58 8.55 -0.79
CA LEU A 54 3.72 7.54 -1.39
C LEU A 54 4.43 6.65 -2.39
N LYS A 55 5.30 7.20 -3.23
CA LYS A 55 6.09 6.40 -4.19
C LYS A 55 6.98 5.37 -3.50
N LEU A 56 7.39 5.66 -2.27
CA LEU A 56 8.25 4.81 -1.48
C LEU A 56 7.46 3.83 -0.60
N SER A 57 6.19 4.09 -0.33
CA SER A 57 5.41 3.29 0.62
C SER A 57 5.13 1.86 0.18
N ASP A 58 5.16 1.58 -1.12
CA ASP A 58 4.85 0.27 -1.69
C ASP A 58 6.09 -0.60 -1.93
N ALA A 59 7.30 -0.04 -1.88
CA ALA A 59 8.53 -0.77 -2.14
C ALA A 59 8.70 -2.04 -1.26
N PRO A 60 8.39 -2.02 0.07
CA PRO A 60 8.48 -3.22 0.91
C PRO A 60 7.46 -4.32 0.61
N ASN A 61 6.46 -4.05 -0.22
CA ASN A 61 5.43 -5.01 -0.64
C ASN A 61 5.70 -5.55 -2.06
N SER A 62 6.78 -5.11 -2.73
CA SER A 62 7.16 -5.65 -4.03
C SER A 62 7.50 -7.14 -3.91
N GLU A 63 7.23 -7.91 -4.98
CA GLU A 63 7.61 -9.32 -5.04
C GLU A 63 9.11 -9.49 -4.78
N GLU A 64 9.93 -8.55 -5.24
CA GLU A 64 11.37 -8.52 -5.04
C GLU A 64 11.73 -8.47 -3.54
N TRP A 65 11.04 -7.65 -2.75
CA TRP A 65 11.31 -7.53 -1.33
C TRP A 65 10.75 -8.69 -0.49
N ASN A 66 9.58 -9.20 -0.84
CA ASN A 66 8.95 -10.32 -0.13
C ASN A 66 9.56 -11.68 -0.50
N ALA A 67 10.25 -11.77 -1.63
CA ALA A 67 10.92 -13.00 -2.04
C ALA A 67 12.14 -13.34 -1.16
N PHE A 68 12.64 -12.36 -0.38
CA PHE A 68 13.94 -12.56 0.24
C PHE A 68 13.92 -13.48 1.45
N PHE A 69 13.06 -13.30 2.43
CA PHE A 69 13.04 -14.22 3.57
C PHE A 69 11.80 -14.04 4.43
N THR A 70 11.09 -15.13 4.70
CA THR A 70 10.18 -15.23 5.84
C THR A 70 10.81 -16.01 6.96
N GLU A 71 11.71 -16.94 6.66
CA GLU A 71 12.38 -17.82 7.61
C GLU A 71 13.60 -18.48 6.95
N ILE A 72 14.70 -18.59 7.68
CA ILE A 72 15.91 -19.32 7.27
C ILE A 72 15.88 -20.68 7.95
N LYS A 73 15.76 -21.77 7.19
CA LYS A 73 15.67 -23.12 7.74
C LYS A 73 16.94 -23.89 7.48
N LYS A 74 17.47 -24.52 8.53
CA LYS A 74 18.67 -25.35 8.43
C LYS A 74 18.55 -26.44 7.37
N GLU A 75 17.35 -27.03 7.23
CA GLU A 75 17.02 -28.07 6.27
C GLU A 75 17.19 -27.64 4.81
N GLU A 76 17.10 -26.34 4.56
CA GLU A 76 17.33 -25.76 3.22
C GLU A 76 18.81 -25.87 2.81
N PHE A 77 19.72 -25.95 3.76
CA PHE A 77 21.18 -26.00 3.57
C PHE A 77 21.80 -27.37 3.86
N THR A 78 21.02 -28.35 4.31
CA THR A 78 21.48 -29.71 4.60
C THR A 78 20.76 -30.75 3.76
N ASP A 79 21.48 -31.86 3.44
CA ASP A 79 20.88 -33.06 2.90
C ASP A 79 20.18 -33.88 4.01
N GLN A 80 19.56 -35.01 3.64
CA GLN A 80 18.89 -35.90 4.60
C GLN A 80 19.85 -36.54 5.63
N ALA A 81 21.15 -36.56 5.35
CA ALA A 81 22.19 -37.04 6.27
C ALA A 81 22.78 -35.93 7.15
N GLY A 82 22.28 -34.67 7.02
CA GLY A 82 22.77 -33.52 7.75
C GLY A 82 24.06 -32.91 7.20
N ASN A 83 24.49 -33.31 5.99
CA ASN A 83 25.64 -32.69 5.33
C ASN A 83 25.20 -31.40 4.60
N ILE A 84 26.11 -30.43 4.53
CA ILE A 84 25.85 -29.16 3.83
C ILE A 84 25.69 -29.42 2.34
N LYS A 85 24.58 -28.92 1.80
CA LYS A 85 24.25 -28.98 0.36
C LYS A 85 25.28 -28.26 -0.50
N ASN A 86 25.15 -28.45 -1.80
CA ASN A 86 26.06 -27.97 -2.84
C ASN A 86 26.36 -26.46 -2.75
N ILE A 87 27.60 -26.10 -2.98
CA ILE A 87 28.13 -24.72 -2.98
C ILE A 87 27.33 -23.77 -3.91
N SER A 88 26.73 -24.28 -4.99
CA SER A 88 25.94 -23.45 -5.92
C SER A 88 24.64 -22.89 -5.30
N GLU A 89 23.94 -23.66 -4.46
CA GLU A 89 22.71 -23.19 -3.77
C GLU A 89 23.03 -22.15 -2.71
N LEU A 90 24.17 -22.32 -2.04
CA LEU A 90 24.68 -21.34 -1.07
C LEU A 90 25.14 -20.04 -1.75
N ALA A 91 25.76 -20.12 -2.93
CA ALA A 91 26.15 -18.94 -3.70
C ALA A 91 24.95 -18.11 -4.13
N THR A 92 23.88 -18.76 -4.61
CA THR A 92 22.63 -18.08 -4.95
C THR A 92 21.98 -17.43 -3.71
N PHE A 93 22.04 -18.12 -2.56
CA PHE A 93 21.51 -17.58 -1.32
C PHE A 93 22.27 -16.31 -0.87
N THR A 94 23.61 -16.33 -0.87
CA THR A 94 24.42 -15.15 -0.51
C THR A 94 24.26 -14.01 -1.50
N GLU A 95 24.15 -14.28 -2.80
CA GLU A 95 23.87 -13.27 -3.82
C GLU A 95 22.51 -12.59 -3.58
N ASN A 96 21.48 -13.37 -3.29
CA ASN A 96 20.16 -12.84 -2.94
C ASN A 96 20.21 -11.99 -1.67
N LEU A 97 21.00 -12.42 -0.68
CA LEU A 97 21.18 -11.70 0.58
C LEU A 97 21.88 -10.35 0.37
N ASP A 98 22.95 -10.33 -0.44
CA ASP A 98 23.63 -9.09 -0.83
C ASP A 98 22.71 -8.13 -1.55
N ASN A 99 21.90 -8.62 -2.48
CA ASN A 99 20.91 -7.81 -3.18
C ASN A 99 19.89 -7.21 -2.20
N SER A 100 19.42 -7.99 -1.21
CA SER A 100 18.51 -7.49 -0.17
C SER A 100 19.13 -6.40 0.68
N ILE A 101 20.38 -6.59 1.10
CA ILE A 101 21.15 -5.63 1.91
C ILE A 101 21.29 -4.30 1.13
N ASN A 102 21.63 -4.38 -0.17
CA ASN A 102 21.80 -3.21 -1.03
C ASN A 102 20.48 -2.48 -1.25
N LEU A 103 19.42 -3.19 -1.62
CA LEU A 103 18.07 -2.62 -1.80
C LEU A 103 17.56 -1.95 -0.52
N THR A 104 17.78 -2.57 0.63
CA THR A 104 17.44 -1.97 1.93
C THR A 104 18.21 -0.67 2.15
N GLY A 105 19.51 -0.64 1.83
CA GLY A 105 20.34 0.56 1.95
C GLY A 105 19.89 1.71 1.04
N GLU A 106 19.56 1.42 -0.22
CA GLU A 106 19.02 2.40 -1.16
C GLU A 106 17.69 2.97 -0.65
N TYR A 107 16.82 2.12 -0.15
CA TYR A 107 15.52 2.51 0.36
C TYR A 107 15.59 3.37 1.63
N ILE A 108 16.48 3.03 2.55
CA ILE A 108 16.80 3.86 3.73
C ILE A 108 17.21 5.27 3.29
N LYS A 109 18.08 5.37 2.28
CA LYS A 109 18.54 6.65 1.74
C LYS A 109 17.40 7.44 1.14
N GLU A 110 16.58 6.83 0.27
CA GLU A 110 15.46 7.50 -0.40
C GLU A 110 14.44 8.07 0.60
N ILE A 111 14.04 7.30 1.62
CA ILE A 111 13.13 7.79 2.66
C ILE A 111 13.78 8.93 3.45
N THR A 112 15.05 8.78 3.82
CA THR A 112 15.80 9.80 4.57
C THR A 112 15.89 11.12 3.78
N ASP A 113 16.12 11.04 2.47
CA ASP A 113 16.15 12.20 1.58
C ASP A 113 14.80 12.93 1.55
N VAL A 114 13.68 12.19 1.52
CA VAL A 114 12.33 12.79 1.59
C VAL A 114 12.07 13.41 2.97
N MET A 115 12.47 12.75 4.06
CA MET A 115 12.32 13.28 5.43
C MET A 115 13.01 14.64 5.60
N GLN A 116 14.16 14.85 4.96
CA GLN A 116 14.93 16.08 5.06
C GLN A 116 14.34 17.25 4.28
N LYS A 117 13.48 17.00 3.29
CA LYS A 117 12.84 18.05 2.48
C LYS A 117 11.87 18.90 3.29
N ALA A 118 11.83 20.20 2.95
CA ALA A 118 10.82 21.13 3.42
C ALA A 118 9.51 20.94 2.62
N PRO A 119 8.35 21.18 3.23
CA PRO A 119 8.15 21.52 4.65
C PRO A 119 8.29 20.33 5.59
N LYS A 120 8.46 20.56 6.90
CA LYS A 120 8.39 19.50 7.88
C LYS A 120 6.93 19.02 8.03
N MET A 121 6.74 17.70 7.95
CA MET A 121 5.46 17.01 8.19
C MET A 121 5.62 16.14 9.44
N GLU A 122 5.67 16.78 10.63
CA GLU A 122 6.17 16.21 11.89
C GLU A 122 5.71 14.77 12.15
N ALA A 123 4.40 14.50 12.02
CA ALA A 123 3.87 13.15 12.29
C ALA A 123 4.34 12.10 11.28
N ILE A 124 4.31 12.42 9.97
CA ILE A 124 4.80 11.50 8.93
C ILE A 124 6.30 11.35 9.02
N ASP A 125 7.05 12.45 9.13
CA ASP A 125 8.51 12.45 9.22
C ASP A 125 8.97 11.59 10.41
N LYS A 126 8.27 11.67 11.57
CA LYS A 126 8.57 10.83 12.73
C LYS A 126 8.29 9.35 12.50
N ASN A 127 7.16 9.02 11.87
CA ASN A 127 6.82 7.64 11.57
C ASN A 127 7.74 7.06 10.48
N ALA A 128 8.15 7.87 9.50
CA ALA A 128 9.17 7.52 8.52
C ALA A 128 10.54 7.26 9.19
N GLU A 129 10.94 8.08 10.16
CA GLU A 129 12.16 7.88 10.95
C GLU A 129 12.15 6.56 11.69
N ASN A 130 11.04 6.23 12.38
CA ASN A 130 10.89 4.96 13.08
C ASN A 130 11.00 3.77 12.11
N PHE A 131 10.39 3.90 10.93
CA PHE A 131 10.47 2.87 9.91
C PHE A 131 11.90 2.74 9.36
N VAL A 132 12.60 3.83 9.06
CA VAL A 132 14.02 3.83 8.65
C VAL A 132 14.90 3.15 9.71
N ASN A 133 14.70 3.46 10.99
CA ASN A 133 15.44 2.82 12.08
C ASN A 133 15.23 1.31 12.10
N SER A 134 14.01 0.83 11.85
CA SER A 134 13.73 -0.60 11.77
C SER A 134 14.37 -1.28 10.55
N LEU A 135 14.49 -0.58 9.42
CA LEU A 135 15.22 -1.05 8.24
C LEU A 135 16.73 -1.15 8.49
N ILE A 136 17.29 -0.20 9.22
CA ILE A 136 18.71 -0.23 9.63
C ILE A 136 19.00 -1.45 10.51
N GLU A 137 18.11 -1.76 11.46
CA GLU A 137 18.26 -2.94 12.30
C GLU A 137 18.12 -4.25 11.50
N GLU A 138 17.18 -4.31 10.56
CA GLU A 138 17.05 -5.45 9.65
C GLU A 138 18.30 -5.64 8.80
N GLN A 139 18.82 -4.55 8.19
CA GLN A 139 20.04 -4.58 7.37
C GLN A 139 21.25 -5.10 8.15
N LYS A 140 21.39 -4.72 9.42
CA LYS A 140 22.48 -5.24 10.29
C LYS A 140 22.41 -6.75 10.47
N VAL A 141 21.20 -7.28 10.72
CA VAL A 141 21.02 -8.72 10.90
C VAL A 141 21.23 -9.47 9.57
N LEU A 142 20.74 -8.93 8.45
CA LEU A 142 21.03 -9.51 7.13
C LEU A 142 22.53 -9.55 6.84
N THR A 143 23.26 -8.49 7.18
CA THR A 143 24.72 -8.45 7.05
C THR A 143 25.41 -9.48 7.97
N GLU A 144 24.94 -9.66 9.20
CA GLU A 144 25.47 -10.70 10.10
C GLU A 144 25.27 -12.12 9.52
N ILE A 145 24.13 -12.36 8.89
CA ILE A 145 23.83 -13.62 8.20
C ILE A 145 24.76 -13.80 6.99
N ASN A 146 24.90 -12.76 6.17
CA ASN A 146 25.76 -12.81 4.99
C ASN A 146 27.22 -13.10 5.36
N ASP A 147 27.74 -12.39 6.35
CA ASP A 147 29.08 -12.58 6.90
C ASP A 147 29.32 -14.02 7.38
N TYR A 148 28.32 -14.62 8.03
CA TYR A 148 28.39 -16.01 8.51
C TYR A 148 28.59 -17.01 7.35
N PHE A 149 27.91 -16.77 6.23
CA PHE A 149 28.07 -17.62 5.05
C PHE A 149 29.34 -17.31 4.25
N GLU A 150 29.67 -16.05 4.02
CA GLU A 150 30.85 -15.65 3.26
C GLU A 150 32.17 -16.07 3.94
N LYS A 151 32.27 -15.90 5.25
CA LYS A 151 33.45 -16.33 6.04
C LYS A 151 33.58 -17.83 6.12
N GLY A 152 32.54 -18.58 5.76
CA GLY A 152 32.54 -20.03 5.81
C GLY A 152 32.41 -20.63 7.23
N ASP A 153 32.00 -19.81 8.21
CA ASP A 153 31.81 -20.21 9.61
C ASP A 153 30.81 -21.35 9.72
N TYR A 154 29.82 -21.40 8.85
CA TYR A 154 28.80 -22.45 8.73
C TYR A 154 29.40 -23.85 8.52
N LYS A 155 30.60 -23.94 7.91
CA LYS A 155 31.32 -25.21 7.71
C LYS A 155 31.91 -25.73 9.00
N THR A 156 32.40 -24.81 9.85
CA THR A 156 33.07 -25.12 11.08
C THR A 156 32.11 -25.55 12.18
N ASP A 157 30.95 -24.83 12.28
CA ASP A 157 29.95 -25.07 13.32
C ASP A 157 28.79 -25.96 12.86
N LYS A 158 28.82 -26.44 11.61
CA LYS A 158 27.78 -27.28 10.99
C LYS A 158 26.40 -26.66 11.06
N LEU A 159 26.31 -25.36 10.75
CA LEU A 159 25.07 -24.55 10.77
C LEU A 159 24.44 -24.44 12.17
N SER A 160 25.21 -24.59 13.25
CA SER A 160 24.65 -24.50 14.61
C SER A 160 24.16 -23.09 14.95
N LYS A 161 24.77 -22.04 14.36
CA LYS A 161 24.40 -20.64 14.59
C LYS A 161 23.16 -20.17 13.79
N ILE A 162 22.71 -20.98 12.83
CA ILE A 162 21.63 -20.55 11.92
C ILE A 162 20.30 -20.30 12.64
N GLU A 163 19.99 -21.09 13.68
CA GLU A 163 18.78 -20.92 14.48
C GLU A 163 18.78 -19.58 15.23
N GLU A 164 19.91 -19.22 15.85
CA GLU A 164 20.08 -17.93 16.53
C GLU A 164 19.91 -16.75 15.55
N LEU A 165 20.54 -16.84 14.36
CA LEU A 165 20.46 -15.82 13.33
C LEU A 165 19.03 -15.68 12.80
N ASN A 166 18.33 -16.80 12.60
CA ASN A 166 16.94 -16.81 12.18
C ASN A 166 16.01 -16.18 13.22
N ASP A 167 16.22 -16.47 14.50
CA ASP A 167 15.42 -15.85 15.57
C ASP A 167 15.66 -14.35 15.68
N LYS A 168 16.92 -13.89 15.53
CA LYS A 168 17.22 -12.45 15.41
C LYS A 168 16.50 -11.83 14.22
N TYR A 169 16.54 -12.48 13.06
CA TYR A 169 15.90 -11.99 11.86
C TYR A 169 14.37 -11.87 12.01
N LYS A 170 13.71 -12.89 12.58
CA LYS A 170 12.26 -12.85 12.86
C LYS A 170 11.86 -11.64 13.71
N VAL A 171 12.67 -11.29 14.70
CA VAL A 171 12.41 -10.13 15.57
C VAL A 171 12.49 -8.82 14.79
N VAL A 172 13.56 -8.60 14.02
CA VAL A 172 13.74 -7.36 13.26
C VAL A 172 12.74 -7.25 12.10
N LEU A 173 12.41 -8.36 11.44
CA LEU A 173 11.38 -8.43 10.40
C LEU A 173 10.01 -7.99 10.94
N LYS A 174 9.61 -8.51 12.10
CA LYS A 174 8.36 -8.11 12.76
C LYS A 174 8.35 -6.63 13.09
N ASN A 175 9.44 -6.12 13.67
CA ASN A 175 9.57 -4.70 14.00
C ASN A 175 9.49 -3.81 12.75
N ARG A 176 10.13 -4.20 11.65
CA ARG A 176 10.01 -3.52 10.36
C ARG A 176 8.58 -3.50 9.85
N GLN A 177 7.89 -4.63 9.88
CA GLN A 177 6.50 -4.74 9.43
C GLN A 177 5.56 -3.84 10.26
N GLU A 178 5.73 -3.79 11.57
CA GLU A 178 4.94 -2.93 12.46
C GLU A 178 5.20 -1.44 12.18
N ASN A 179 6.46 -1.01 12.04
CA ASN A 179 6.80 0.37 11.73
C ASN A 179 6.38 0.78 10.32
N HIS A 180 6.48 -0.11 9.33
CA HIS A 180 5.94 0.11 8.00
C HIS A 180 4.43 0.35 8.02
N LYS A 181 3.68 -0.47 8.78
CA LYS A 181 2.24 -0.30 8.95
C LYS A 181 1.89 1.06 9.58
N ILE A 182 2.64 1.50 10.60
CA ILE A 182 2.44 2.81 11.24
C ILE A 182 2.72 3.94 10.25
N PHE A 183 3.82 3.86 9.52
CA PHE A 183 4.18 4.83 8.50
C PHE A 183 3.11 4.94 7.41
N THR A 184 2.67 3.82 6.85
CA THR A 184 1.63 3.79 5.81
C THR A 184 0.27 4.26 6.33
N ASN A 185 -0.08 3.98 7.58
CA ASN A 185 -1.28 4.52 8.19
C ASN A 185 -1.25 6.05 8.30
N SER A 186 -0.10 6.63 8.63
CA SER A 186 0.04 8.10 8.66
C SER A 186 -0.11 8.73 7.27
N LEU A 187 0.32 8.05 6.22
CA LEU A 187 0.07 8.48 4.84
C LEU A 187 -1.43 8.42 4.49
N ASN A 188 -2.12 7.37 4.94
CA ASN A 188 -3.57 7.26 4.73
C ASN A 188 -4.37 8.37 5.41
N GLU A 189 -3.96 8.81 6.61
CA GLU A 189 -4.59 9.94 7.30
C GLU A 189 -4.43 11.25 6.52
N ILE A 190 -3.24 11.52 5.99
CA ILE A 190 -3.01 12.68 5.12
C ILE A 190 -3.82 12.59 3.82
N ALA A 191 -3.92 11.41 3.20
CA ALA A 191 -4.76 11.20 2.03
C ALA A 191 -6.22 11.61 2.28
N GLN A 192 -6.76 11.28 3.45
CA GLN A 192 -8.12 11.68 3.81
C GLN A 192 -8.27 13.21 3.91
N ILE A 193 -7.28 13.91 4.50
CA ILE A 193 -7.28 15.37 4.58
C ILE A 193 -7.22 15.99 3.18
N ILE A 194 -6.35 15.47 2.31
CA ILE A 194 -6.25 15.92 0.91
C ILE A 194 -7.58 15.72 0.18
N ASN A 195 -8.20 14.55 0.30
CA ASN A 195 -9.47 14.22 -0.33
C ASN A 195 -10.59 15.15 0.14
N GLN A 196 -10.69 15.43 1.45
CA GLN A 196 -11.66 16.37 1.99
C GLN A 196 -11.45 17.80 1.45
N LYS A 197 -10.20 18.24 1.32
CA LYS A 197 -9.86 19.53 0.73
C LYS A 197 -10.30 19.62 -0.75
N ILE A 198 -10.00 18.59 -1.54
CA ILE A 198 -10.40 18.52 -2.96
C ILE A 198 -11.93 18.50 -3.07
N GLU A 199 -12.60 17.69 -2.25
CA GLU A 199 -14.06 17.60 -2.24
C GLU A 199 -14.69 18.97 -1.96
N LYS A 200 -14.23 19.65 -0.93
CA LYS A 200 -14.69 21.00 -0.57
C LYS A 200 -14.43 22.01 -1.69
N GLN A 201 -13.26 21.94 -2.34
CA GLN A 201 -12.94 22.82 -3.48
C GLN A 201 -13.88 22.58 -4.66
N LEU A 202 -14.10 21.31 -5.04
CA LEU A 202 -15.02 20.95 -6.13
C LEU A 202 -16.46 21.38 -5.84
N GLN A 203 -16.91 21.27 -4.58
CA GLN A 203 -18.22 21.77 -4.14
C GLN A 203 -18.31 23.30 -4.30
N THR A 204 -17.31 24.03 -3.82
CA THR A 204 -17.26 25.49 -3.87
C THR A 204 -17.21 25.99 -5.32
N ASP A 205 -16.48 25.30 -6.18
CA ASP A 205 -16.35 25.65 -7.61
C ASP A 205 -17.55 25.18 -8.46
N GLY A 206 -18.56 24.52 -7.85
CA GLY A 206 -19.72 23.97 -8.56
C GLY A 206 -19.38 22.85 -9.56
N LYS A 207 -18.27 22.15 -9.36
CA LYS A 207 -17.77 21.08 -10.22
C LYS A 207 -18.42 19.74 -9.89
N THR A 208 -19.73 19.65 -10.18
CA THR A 208 -20.56 18.49 -9.79
C THR A 208 -20.13 17.18 -10.46
N ALA A 209 -19.74 17.22 -11.74
CA ALA A 209 -19.30 16.03 -12.46
C ALA A 209 -18.01 15.46 -11.84
N LYS A 210 -17.00 16.30 -11.63
CA LYS A 210 -15.74 15.90 -10.96
C LYS A 210 -15.96 15.45 -9.54
N LEU A 211 -16.86 16.10 -8.80
CA LEU A 211 -17.23 15.72 -7.44
C LEU A 211 -17.86 14.32 -7.37
N ASN A 212 -18.77 14.00 -8.30
CA ASN A 212 -19.41 12.69 -8.37
C ASN A 212 -18.37 11.59 -8.67
N ILE A 213 -17.44 11.86 -9.58
CA ILE A 213 -16.35 10.92 -9.89
C ILE A 213 -15.45 10.71 -8.65
N LEU A 214 -15.05 11.79 -7.95
CA LEU A 214 -14.25 11.70 -6.72
C LEU A 214 -14.95 10.86 -5.66
N LYS A 215 -16.23 11.08 -5.41
CA LYS A 215 -17.02 10.31 -4.44
C LYS A 215 -17.09 8.83 -4.81
N PHE A 216 -17.24 8.56 -6.11
CA PHE A 216 -17.23 7.18 -6.59
C PHE A 216 -15.88 6.52 -6.38
N VAL A 217 -14.77 7.16 -6.77
CA VAL A 217 -13.41 6.66 -6.54
C VAL A 217 -13.17 6.38 -5.05
N ASN A 218 -13.52 7.31 -4.17
CA ASN A 218 -13.37 7.13 -2.72
C ASN A 218 -14.20 5.94 -2.19
N SER A 219 -15.39 5.68 -2.76
CA SER A 219 -16.20 4.52 -2.36
C SER A 219 -15.61 3.19 -2.85
N VAL A 220 -15.03 3.19 -4.05
CA VAL A 220 -14.28 2.05 -4.62
C VAL A 220 -13.05 1.74 -3.77
N ASP A 221 -12.31 2.76 -3.36
CA ASP A 221 -11.14 2.61 -2.48
C ASP A 221 -11.51 2.03 -1.12
N ASN A 222 -12.59 2.52 -0.53
CA ASN A 222 -13.07 1.99 0.74
C ASN A 222 -13.49 0.51 0.63
N PHE A 223 -14.19 0.15 -0.46
CA PHE A 223 -14.51 -1.25 -0.74
C PHE A 223 -13.25 -2.11 -0.90
N GLY A 224 -12.28 -1.61 -1.67
CA GLY A 224 -11.00 -2.30 -1.89
C GLY A 224 -10.23 -2.57 -0.59
N LYS A 225 -10.16 -1.59 0.33
CA LYS A 225 -9.53 -1.75 1.65
C LYS A 225 -10.18 -2.88 2.47
N ILE A 226 -11.50 -2.99 2.42
CA ILE A 226 -12.25 -4.03 3.14
C ILE A 226 -12.05 -5.38 2.44
N ALA A 227 -12.17 -5.42 1.12
CA ALA A 227 -12.15 -6.64 0.33
C ALA A 227 -10.75 -7.27 0.24
N PHE A 228 -9.70 -6.45 0.13
CA PHE A 228 -8.32 -6.89 -0.10
C PHE A 228 -7.39 -6.64 1.08
N GLY A 229 -7.89 -6.05 2.17
CA GLY A 229 -7.12 -5.78 3.39
C GLY A 229 -6.76 -7.02 4.21
N LYS A 230 -6.99 -8.23 3.69
CA LYS A 230 -6.69 -9.52 4.33
C LYS A 230 -5.79 -10.37 3.44
N ASN A 231 -4.95 -11.19 4.07
CA ASN A 231 -4.10 -12.17 3.38
C ASN A 231 -4.87 -13.38 2.82
N ASN A 232 -6.17 -13.46 3.08
CA ASN A 232 -7.04 -14.52 2.56
C ASN A 232 -8.43 -13.98 2.21
N LEU A 233 -9.14 -14.70 1.36
CA LEU A 233 -10.49 -14.36 0.92
C LEU A 233 -11.59 -15.00 1.80
N ASN A 234 -11.25 -15.41 3.02
CA ASN A 234 -12.22 -15.94 3.98
C ASN A 234 -12.83 -14.80 4.78
N PHE A 235 -14.13 -14.60 4.65
CA PHE A 235 -14.91 -13.59 5.35
C PHE A 235 -15.84 -14.24 6.34
N ASP A 236 -15.82 -13.80 7.59
CA ASP A 236 -16.84 -14.17 8.57
C ASP A 236 -18.16 -13.40 8.31
N GLU A 237 -19.22 -13.76 9.03
CA GLU A 237 -20.55 -13.15 8.83
C GLU A 237 -20.56 -11.63 9.06
N ASN A 238 -19.75 -11.12 9.98
CA ASN A 238 -19.68 -9.69 10.27
C ASN A 238 -18.92 -8.96 9.15
N GLU A 239 -17.84 -9.53 8.68
CA GLU A 239 -17.04 -9.01 7.57
C GLU A 239 -17.84 -8.99 6.25
N VAL A 240 -18.65 -10.01 6.01
CA VAL A 240 -19.59 -10.03 4.88
C VAL A 240 -20.55 -8.85 4.95
N LYS A 241 -21.11 -8.54 6.12
CA LYS A 241 -22.01 -7.38 6.30
C LYS A 241 -21.30 -6.07 6.05
N ILE A 242 -20.06 -5.92 6.52
CA ILE A 242 -19.23 -4.71 6.27
C ILE A 242 -18.95 -4.56 4.76
N LEU A 243 -18.63 -5.66 4.08
CA LEU A 243 -18.39 -5.65 2.63
C LEU A 243 -19.66 -5.32 1.84
N GLU A 244 -20.83 -5.83 2.26
CA GLU A 244 -22.14 -5.48 1.69
C GLU A 244 -22.45 -3.98 1.83
N GLU A 245 -22.19 -3.39 3.00
CA GLU A 245 -22.39 -1.97 3.24
C GLU A 245 -21.47 -1.11 2.38
N ALA A 246 -20.20 -1.49 2.27
CA ALA A 246 -19.26 -0.84 1.38
C ALA A 246 -19.73 -0.90 -0.09
N ASN A 247 -20.19 -2.09 -0.55
CA ASN A 247 -20.75 -2.22 -1.90
C ASN A 247 -21.99 -1.36 -2.10
N LYS A 248 -22.90 -1.28 -1.13
CA LYS A 248 -24.07 -0.40 -1.19
C LYS A 248 -23.67 1.08 -1.40
N ASN A 249 -22.61 1.51 -0.72
CA ASN A 249 -22.05 2.85 -0.92
C ASN A 249 -21.51 3.04 -2.35
N VAL A 250 -20.78 2.04 -2.90
CA VAL A 250 -20.33 2.05 -4.30
C VAL A 250 -21.51 2.16 -5.25
N GLN A 251 -22.60 1.39 -5.06
CA GLN A 251 -23.78 1.46 -5.92
C GLN A 251 -24.44 2.86 -5.87
N ASN A 252 -24.53 3.46 -4.69
CA ASN A 252 -25.10 4.79 -4.52
C ASN A 252 -24.27 5.88 -5.24
N THR A 253 -22.95 5.83 -5.12
CA THR A 253 -22.07 6.80 -5.80
C THR A 253 -21.98 6.54 -7.30
N TYR A 254 -22.03 5.27 -7.74
CA TYR A 254 -22.12 4.90 -9.15
C TYR A 254 -23.37 5.48 -9.81
N LYS A 255 -24.52 5.46 -9.12
CA LYS A 255 -25.74 6.06 -9.65
C LYS A 255 -25.52 7.51 -10.10
N ALA A 256 -24.88 8.33 -9.25
CA ALA A 256 -24.57 9.72 -9.59
C ALA A 256 -23.65 9.84 -10.82
N VAL A 257 -22.64 8.97 -10.95
CA VAL A 257 -21.77 8.92 -12.14
C VAL A 257 -22.56 8.44 -13.36
N SER A 258 -23.42 7.44 -13.22
CA SER A 258 -24.23 6.90 -14.33
C SER A 258 -25.25 7.89 -14.89
N GLU A 259 -25.74 8.81 -14.08
CA GLU A 259 -26.70 9.86 -14.47
C GLU A 259 -26.02 11.12 -15.07
N MET A 260 -24.68 11.21 -15.00
CA MET A 260 -23.94 12.33 -15.62
C MET A 260 -24.17 12.37 -17.13
N THR A 261 -24.36 13.58 -17.66
CA THR A 261 -24.47 13.83 -19.10
C THR A 261 -23.15 14.35 -19.66
N LEU A 262 -22.88 14.07 -20.95
CA LEU A 262 -21.71 14.60 -21.66
C LEU A 262 -21.69 16.14 -21.66
N GLU A 263 -22.84 16.77 -21.73
CA GLU A 263 -22.95 18.23 -21.70
C GLU A 263 -22.42 18.81 -20.37
N ASN A 264 -22.86 18.23 -19.25
CA ASN A 264 -22.38 18.65 -17.93
C ASN A 264 -20.89 18.35 -17.73
N ALA A 265 -20.41 17.20 -18.21
CA ALA A 265 -19.01 16.85 -18.18
C ALA A 265 -18.14 17.85 -18.99
N LYS A 266 -18.57 18.24 -20.20
CA LYS A 266 -17.86 19.21 -21.03
C LYS A 266 -17.76 20.60 -20.37
N LYS A 267 -18.77 21.05 -19.60
CA LYS A 267 -18.70 22.30 -18.81
C LYS A 267 -17.60 22.30 -17.76
N GLU A 268 -17.17 21.11 -17.34
CA GLU A 268 -16.08 20.93 -16.39
C GLU A 268 -14.74 20.50 -17.03
N ASN A 269 -14.60 20.69 -18.35
CA ASN A 269 -13.44 20.31 -19.15
C ASN A 269 -13.15 18.80 -19.18
N ILE A 270 -14.18 17.96 -19.09
CA ILE A 270 -14.10 16.52 -19.33
C ILE A 270 -14.45 16.31 -20.81
N ASN A 271 -13.51 15.86 -21.61
CA ASN A 271 -13.75 15.58 -23.02
C ASN A 271 -14.58 14.30 -23.21
N GLU A 272 -15.02 14.04 -24.42
CA GLU A 272 -15.92 12.93 -24.72
C GLU A 272 -15.26 11.55 -24.54
N GLU A 273 -13.98 11.43 -24.87
CA GLU A 273 -13.22 10.20 -24.69
C GLU A 273 -13.04 9.87 -23.20
N ASP A 274 -12.60 10.85 -22.41
CA ASP A 274 -12.45 10.69 -20.95
C ASP A 274 -13.81 10.37 -20.30
N PHE A 275 -14.87 11.06 -20.73
CA PHE A 275 -16.24 10.79 -20.24
C PHE A 275 -16.69 9.36 -20.51
N LYS A 276 -16.43 8.84 -21.72
CA LYS A 276 -16.75 7.45 -22.08
C LYS A 276 -15.97 6.46 -21.21
N LYS A 277 -14.67 6.66 -21.07
CA LYS A 277 -13.81 5.81 -20.22
C LYS A 277 -14.31 5.80 -18.77
N ILE A 278 -14.64 6.98 -18.19
CA ILE A 278 -15.18 7.06 -16.83
C ILE A 278 -16.47 6.25 -16.70
N LYS A 279 -17.40 6.38 -17.65
CA LYS A 279 -18.67 5.64 -17.62
C LYS A 279 -18.45 4.13 -17.71
N GLU A 280 -17.59 3.67 -18.60
CA GLU A 280 -17.27 2.25 -18.80
C GLU A 280 -16.57 1.66 -17.58
N SER A 281 -15.51 2.29 -17.09
CA SER A 281 -14.76 1.80 -15.92
C SER A 281 -15.62 1.83 -14.66
N SER A 282 -16.42 2.88 -14.45
CA SER A 282 -17.32 2.96 -13.28
C SER A 282 -18.40 1.87 -13.32
N LYS A 283 -18.92 1.54 -14.49
CA LYS A 283 -19.87 0.44 -14.68
C LYS A 283 -19.22 -0.90 -14.34
N LEU A 284 -18.05 -1.17 -14.92
CA LEU A 284 -17.31 -2.42 -14.67
C LEU A 284 -16.98 -2.60 -13.18
N LEU A 285 -16.54 -1.53 -12.51
CA LEU A 285 -16.27 -1.54 -11.07
C LEU A 285 -17.53 -1.89 -10.27
N SER A 286 -18.63 -1.18 -10.51
CA SER A 286 -19.90 -1.39 -9.83
C SER A 286 -20.39 -2.83 -9.98
N GLU A 287 -20.36 -3.39 -11.21
CA GLU A 287 -20.80 -4.76 -11.51
C GLU A 287 -19.89 -5.81 -10.88
N ASN A 288 -18.56 -5.64 -10.94
CA ASN A 288 -17.65 -6.62 -10.40
C ASN A 288 -17.60 -6.61 -8.88
N MET A 289 -17.76 -5.47 -8.22
CA MET A 289 -17.89 -5.40 -6.76
C MET A 289 -19.17 -6.11 -6.28
N GLN A 290 -20.28 -5.96 -7.01
CA GLN A 290 -21.51 -6.70 -6.74
C GLN A 290 -21.32 -8.22 -6.88
N LYS A 291 -20.65 -8.66 -7.96
CA LYS A 291 -20.32 -10.08 -8.19
C LYS A 291 -19.40 -10.63 -7.11
N MET A 292 -18.40 -9.85 -6.68
CA MET A 292 -17.49 -10.25 -5.61
C MET A 292 -18.23 -10.48 -4.30
N VAL A 293 -19.11 -9.56 -3.90
CA VAL A 293 -19.95 -9.73 -2.69
C VAL A 293 -20.82 -10.98 -2.79
N ALA A 294 -21.46 -11.20 -3.94
CA ALA A 294 -22.27 -12.39 -4.18
C ALA A 294 -21.42 -13.68 -4.13
N GLY A 295 -20.20 -13.65 -4.68
CA GLY A 295 -19.25 -14.76 -4.63
C GLY A 295 -18.82 -15.09 -3.20
N VAL A 296 -18.52 -14.07 -2.39
CA VAL A 296 -18.17 -14.23 -0.97
C VAL A 296 -19.34 -14.85 -0.20
N LYS A 297 -20.56 -14.34 -0.34
CA LYS A 297 -21.78 -14.87 0.31
C LYS A 297 -22.07 -16.33 -0.04
N ASN A 298 -21.85 -16.68 -1.30
CA ASN A 298 -22.14 -18.02 -1.81
C ASN A 298 -20.92 -18.96 -1.75
N GLN A 299 -19.80 -18.51 -1.13
CA GLN A 299 -18.54 -19.25 -1.02
C GLN A 299 -17.97 -19.72 -2.37
N LYS A 300 -18.18 -18.93 -3.43
CA LYS A 300 -17.69 -19.20 -4.78
C LYS A 300 -16.34 -18.51 -5.03
N ILE A 301 -15.26 -19.14 -4.63
CA ILE A 301 -13.90 -18.59 -4.68
C ILE A 301 -13.51 -18.13 -6.10
N GLN A 302 -13.87 -18.87 -7.15
CA GLN A 302 -13.57 -18.47 -8.53
C GLN A 302 -14.23 -17.14 -8.92
N ASP A 303 -15.51 -16.94 -8.55
CA ASP A 303 -16.21 -15.68 -8.83
C ASP A 303 -15.55 -14.50 -8.08
N VAL A 304 -15.06 -14.75 -6.86
CA VAL A 304 -14.35 -13.75 -6.05
C VAL A 304 -13.03 -13.36 -6.71
N VAL A 305 -12.20 -14.34 -7.10
CA VAL A 305 -10.89 -14.10 -7.73
C VAL A 305 -11.03 -13.37 -9.07
N MET A 306 -11.97 -13.82 -9.94
CA MET A 306 -12.23 -13.16 -11.23
C MET A 306 -12.71 -11.72 -11.03
N SER A 307 -13.62 -11.49 -10.08
CA SER A 307 -14.12 -10.15 -9.78
C SER A 307 -13.01 -9.25 -9.24
N ALA A 308 -12.14 -9.77 -8.37
CA ALA A 308 -10.98 -9.04 -7.83
C ALA A 308 -10.05 -8.56 -8.94
N SER A 309 -9.66 -9.43 -9.88
CA SER A 309 -8.82 -9.06 -11.03
C SER A 309 -9.46 -7.96 -11.89
N ASN A 310 -10.76 -8.10 -12.19
CA ASN A 310 -11.49 -7.11 -12.98
C ASN A 310 -11.62 -5.75 -12.25
N ILE A 311 -11.81 -5.78 -10.92
CA ILE A 311 -11.86 -4.56 -10.09
C ILE A 311 -10.52 -3.83 -10.16
N LEU A 312 -9.39 -4.52 -10.00
CA LEU A 312 -8.06 -3.91 -10.06
C LEU A 312 -7.79 -3.25 -11.41
N SER A 313 -8.09 -3.95 -12.52
CA SER A 313 -7.90 -3.40 -13.87
C SER A 313 -8.79 -2.16 -14.12
N ALA A 314 -10.10 -2.27 -13.87
CA ALA A 314 -11.04 -1.18 -14.11
C ALA A 314 -10.78 0.03 -13.20
N LYS A 315 -10.25 -0.20 -11.99
CA LYS A 315 -9.84 0.87 -11.08
C LYS A 315 -8.66 1.64 -11.63
N THR A 316 -7.61 0.95 -12.07
CA THR A 316 -6.44 1.59 -12.69
C THR A 316 -6.85 2.46 -13.88
N ASP A 317 -7.76 1.98 -14.74
CA ASP A 317 -8.26 2.74 -15.88
C ASP A 317 -9.02 4.00 -15.45
N LEU A 318 -9.90 3.90 -14.44
CA LEU A 318 -10.64 5.05 -13.92
C LEU A 318 -9.72 6.09 -13.30
N GLU A 319 -8.75 5.66 -12.49
CA GLU A 319 -7.81 6.54 -11.81
C GLU A 319 -6.91 7.28 -12.80
N ASN A 320 -6.41 6.60 -13.82
CA ASN A 320 -5.60 7.22 -14.87
C ASN A 320 -6.37 8.37 -15.55
N VAL A 321 -7.64 8.16 -15.88
CA VAL A 321 -8.48 9.21 -16.49
C VAL A 321 -8.75 10.33 -15.48
N PHE A 322 -9.16 9.99 -14.26
CA PHE A 322 -9.53 10.96 -13.24
C PHE A 322 -8.34 11.86 -12.86
N ASN A 323 -7.15 11.28 -12.71
CA ASN A 323 -5.92 12.02 -12.39
C ASN A 323 -5.59 13.08 -13.47
N VAL A 324 -5.75 12.72 -14.74
CA VAL A 324 -5.55 13.66 -15.86
C VAL A 324 -6.58 14.80 -15.79
N LEU A 325 -7.84 14.50 -15.45
CA LEU A 325 -8.94 15.49 -15.41
C LEU A 325 -8.81 16.51 -14.30
N VAL A 326 -8.25 16.10 -13.17
CA VAL A 326 -8.06 17.03 -12.04
C VAL A 326 -6.73 17.78 -12.19
N LEU A 327 -5.77 17.23 -12.96
CA LEU A 327 -4.50 17.89 -13.31
C LEU A 327 -4.63 18.86 -14.48
N LYS A 328 -5.58 18.67 -15.39
CA LYS A 328 -5.87 19.62 -16.46
C LYS A 328 -6.77 20.75 -15.92
N LYS A 329 -6.27 21.98 -16.04
CA LYS A 329 -7.05 23.20 -15.86
C LYS A 329 -7.99 23.42 -17.03
#